data_9ff566a56c9d52fa396846e33ada45dd
#
_entry.id   9ff566a56c9d52fa396846e33ada45dd
#
_cell.length_a   1.000
_cell.length_b   1.000
_cell.length_c   1.000
_cell.angle_alpha   90.00
_cell.angle_beta   90.00
_cell.angle_gamma   90.00
#
_symmetry.space_group_name_H-M   'P 1'
#
loop_
_entity.id
_entity.type
_entity.pdbx_description
1 polymer ?
#
loop_
_entity_poly.entity_id
_entity_poly.type
_entity_poly.pdbx_seq_one_letter_code
_entity_poly.pdbx_strand_id
1 'polypeptide(L)'
;LLTGRYPIRAGVPGNVGPDNGLPTDQVTMAEMMRDAGYRTALFGKWHLGHRPGMLPLDQGFDEFYGHRGGCIDNYSHFFYWNGPNRHDLWRNNEEVWEDGRYFPDLVVREARRFMAENAERPFFLYLPFNIPHYPLQGKAKYRRMYEGLDAPRSEYAALVSTLDEKVGEVVGKVDQLGLREDTLIVFISDHGHSTEVRTHGGGGYAGDYRGSKFSLWEGGLRVPAVASLPGVIPENEVRDQACMSMDWLPTIAELTGATLPARRLDGRSLAPVLKSDDAPAPRDVMHWQQGMQWAARDGDWKLVVNGVGAADDEKEFLSDLSRDATERKNIAREHPEAVARLRGLHEGWAEDVKVQ
;
A
#
# COMPACT_ATOMS: atom_id res chain seq x y z
N LEU A 1 -3.25 -2.38 -5.80
CA LEU A 1 -3.23 -0.95 -6.10
C LEU A 1 -3.07 -0.71 -7.60
N LEU A 2 -1.88 -0.93 -8.19
CA LEU A 2 -1.53 -0.47 -9.55
C LEU A 2 -2.39 -1.07 -10.68
N THR A 3 -2.96 -2.26 -10.52
CA THR A 3 -3.77 -2.92 -11.55
C THR A 3 -5.26 -2.87 -11.28
N GLY A 4 -5.72 -2.39 -10.13
CA GLY A 4 -7.12 -2.44 -9.73
C GLY A 4 -7.67 -3.87 -9.56
N ARG A 5 -6.78 -4.86 -9.35
CA ARG A 5 -7.12 -6.30 -9.28
C ARG A 5 -6.56 -6.93 -8.01
N TYR A 6 -7.15 -8.02 -7.57
CA TYR A 6 -6.54 -8.87 -6.55
C TYR A 6 -5.15 -9.35 -6.99
N PRO A 7 -4.17 -9.44 -6.08
CA PRO A 7 -2.80 -9.86 -6.42
C PRO A 7 -2.74 -11.22 -7.14
N ILE A 8 -3.57 -12.19 -6.72
CA ILE A 8 -3.64 -13.51 -7.34
C ILE A 8 -4.09 -13.39 -8.81
N ARG A 9 -5.16 -12.63 -9.09
CA ARG A 9 -5.64 -12.40 -10.45
C ARG A 9 -4.64 -11.60 -11.30
N ALA A 10 -3.88 -10.71 -10.68
CA ALA A 10 -2.82 -9.94 -11.34
C ALA A 10 -1.54 -10.77 -11.59
N GLY A 11 -1.48 -12.02 -11.16
CA GLY A 11 -0.32 -12.88 -11.34
C GLY A 11 0.82 -12.66 -10.34
N VAL A 12 0.57 -11.91 -9.25
CA VAL A 12 1.55 -11.59 -8.18
C VAL A 12 0.99 -12.01 -6.81
N PRO A 13 0.88 -13.32 -6.53
CA PRO A 13 0.23 -13.81 -5.31
C PRO A 13 1.04 -13.60 -4.02
N GLY A 14 2.26 -13.09 -4.11
CA GLY A 14 3.16 -12.90 -2.97
C GLY A 14 4.38 -12.06 -3.34
N ASN A 15 5.40 -12.09 -2.48
CA ASN A 15 6.64 -11.35 -2.74
C ASN A 15 7.32 -11.82 -4.04
N VAL A 16 7.78 -10.84 -4.80
CA VAL A 16 8.45 -11.05 -6.08
C VAL A 16 9.89 -11.44 -5.86
N GLY A 17 10.31 -12.52 -6.48
CA GLY A 17 11.71 -12.96 -6.54
C GLY A 17 12.45 -12.42 -7.78
N PRO A 18 13.70 -12.86 -8.00
CA PRO A 18 14.49 -12.36 -9.13
C PRO A 18 13.93 -12.77 -10.50
N ASP A 19 13.12 -13.81 -10.56
CA ASP A 19 12.66 -14.43 -11.81
C ASP A 19 11.19 -14.20 -12.13
N ASN A 20 10.42 -13.58 -11.24
CA ASN A 20 9.01 -13.29 -11.40
C ASN A 20 8.72 -11.81 -11.12
N GLY A 21 7.54 -11.35 -11.52
CA GLY A 21 7.13 -9.96 -11.32
C GLY A 21 5.74 -9.72 -11.86
N LEU A 22 5.35 -8.46 -11.95
CA LEU A 22 4.09 -8.08 -12.55
C LEU A 22 4.12 -8.44 -14.04
N PRO A 23 3.21 -9.31 -14.51
CA PRO A 23 3.15 -9.69 -15.93
C PRO A 23 2.88 -8.48 -16.83
N THR A 24 3.49 -8.47 -18.01
CA THR A 24 3.39 -7.37 -18.99
C THR A 24 2.03 -7.26 -19.65
N ASP A 25 1.18 -8.25 -19.48
CA ASP A 25 -0.19 -8.24 -19.94
C ASP A 25 -1.15 -7.55 -18.96
N GLN A 26 -0.69 -7.21 -17.75
CA GLN A 26 -1.45 -6.38 -16.82
C GLN A 26 -1.35 -4.91 -17.24
N VAL A 27 -2.48 -4.22 -17.18
CA VAL A 27 -2.50 -2.76 -17.40
C VAL A 27 -2.42 -2.08 -16.04
N THR A 28 -1.42 -1.25 -15.86
CA THR A 28 -1.19 -0.52 -14.62
C THR A 28 -1.89 0.84 -14.62
N MET A 29 -2.05 1.40 -13.44
CA MET A 29 -2.50 2.79 -13.25
C MET A 29 -1.61 3.78 -14.00
N ALA A 30 -0.29 3.53 -14.08
CA ALA A 30 0.63 4.40 -14.81
C ALA A 30 0.40 4.34 -16.33
N GLU A 31 0.15 3.15 -16.89
CA GLU A 31 -0.22 3.01 -18.30
C GLU A 31 -1.54 3.71 -18.60
N MET A 32 -2.55 3.49 -17.76
CA MET A 32 -3.86 4.16 -17.88
C MET A 32 -3.71 5.69 -17.87
N MET A 33 -2.91 6.24 -16.95
CA MET A 33 -2.70 7.68 -16.86
C MET A 33 -1.87 8.22 -18.01
N ARG A 34 -0.85 7.50 -18.47
CA ARG A 34 -0.06 7.86 -19.66
C ARG A 34 -0.93 7.92 -20.92
N ASP A 35 -1.82 6.94 -21.11
CA ASP A 35 -2.75 6.91 -22.22
C ASP A 35 -3.78 8.06 -22.16
N ALA A 36 -4.08 8.56 -20.97
CA ALA A 36 -4.86 9.76 -20.73
C ALA A 36 -4.08 11.08 -20.90
N GLY A 37 -2.79 11.01 -21.31
CA GLY A 37 -1.96 12.19 -21.57
C GLY A 37 -1.19 12.73 -20.35
N TYR A 38 -1.18 12.01 -19.24
CA TYR A 38 -0.41 12.39 -18.06
C TYR A 38 1.08 12.01 -18.21
N ARG A 39 1.97 12.87 -17.74
CA ARG A 39 3.35 12.49 -17.50
C ARG A 39 3.44 11.64 -16.25
N THR A 40 4.10 10.48 -16.32
CA THR A 40 4.08 9.48 -15.24
C THR A 40 5.46 9.30 -14.61
N ALA A 41 5.53 9.21 -13.27
CA ALA A 41 6.77 8.92 -12.58
C ALA A 41 6.57 8.05 -11.34
N LEU A 42 7.58 7.22 -11.05
CA LEU A 42 7.71 6.47 -9.81
C LEU A 42 9.03 6.82 -9.13
N PHE A 43 8.95 7.33 -7.89
CA PHE A 43 10.14 7.57 -7.08
C PHE A 43 10.00 6.87 -5.73
N GLY A 44 10.85 5.85 -5.51
CA GLY A 44 10.80 5.00 -4.33
C GLY A 44 11.02 3.52 -4.61
N LYS A 45 10.31 2.66 -3.88
CA LYS A 45 10.41 1.21 -3.96
C LYS A 45 9.52 0.64 -5.08
N TRP A 46 10.08 -0.21 -5.96
CA TRP A 46 9.32 -0.93 -6.98
C TRP A 46 8.78 -2.28 -6.50
N HIS A 47 9.63 -3.24 -6.25
CA HIS A 47 9.36 -4.61 -5.77
C HIS A 47 8.33 -5.40 -6.58
N LEU A 48 8.21 -5.14 -7.89
CA LEU A 48 7.29 -5.85 -8.79
C LEU A 48 7.99 -6.46 -10.01
N GLY A 49 9.30 -6.69 -9.93
CA GLY A 49 10.09 -7.40 -10.94
C GLY A 49 11.45 -6.76 -11.20
N HIS A 50 12.39 -7.60 -11.67
CA HIS A 50 13.79 -7.21 -11.92
C HIS A 50 14.22 -7.43 -13.37
N ARG A 51 13.40 -8.13 -14.16
CA ARG A 51 13.73 -8.47 -15.55
C ARG A 51 13.16 -7.43 -16.53
N PRO A 52 13.76 -7.31 -17.74
CA PRO A 52 13.14 -6.57 -18.83
C PRO A 52 11.68 -6.97 -19.04
N GLY A 53 10.81 -6.01 -19.30
CA GLY A 53 9.37 -6.18 -19.34
C GLY A 53 8.66 -6.02 -17.99
N MET A 54 9.40 -6.10 -16.87
CA MET A 54 8.84 -6.00 -15.52
C MET A 54 9.36 -4.76 -14.76
N LEU A 55 10.15 -3.92 -15.41
CA LEU A 55 10.73 -2.72 -14.81
C LEU A 55 9.71 -1.57 -14.79
N PRO A 56 9.89 -0.55 -13.95
CA PRO A 56 8.94 0.56 -13.87
C PRO A 56 8.64 1.22 -15.22
N LEU A 57 9.65 1.42 -16.07
CA LEU A 57 9.46 2.01 -17.39
C LEU A 57 8.66 1.11 -18.35
N ASP A 58 8.81 -0.22 -18.20
CA ASP A 58 8.05 -1.19 -18.97
C ASP A 58 6.57 -1.25 -18.55
N GLN A 59 6.27 -0.76 -17.34
CA GLN A 59 4.97 -0.80 -16.69
C GLN A 59 4.29 0.58 -16.63
N GLY A 60 4.61 1.45 -17.60
CA GLY A 60 3.90 2.70 -17.85
C GLY A 60 4.46 3.96 -17.20
N PHE A 61 5.54 3.89 -16.44
CA PHE A 61 6.20 5.08 -15.92
C PHE A 61 7.20 5.65 -16.93
N ASP A 62 7.13 6.95 -17.17
CA ASP A 62 8.09 7.66 -18.03
C ASP A 62 9.41 7.92 -17.31
N GLU A 63 9.39 8.04 -15.98
CA GLU A 63 10.56 8.26 -15.15
C GLU A 63 10.52 7.35 -13.90
N PHE A 64 11.69 6.83 -13.56
CA PHE A 64 11.90 6.05 -12.35
C PHE A 64 13.14 6.53 -11.60
N TYR A 65 13.03 6.67 -10.28
CA TYR A 65 14.19 6.80 -9.40
C TYR A 65 13.92 6.03 -8.10
N GLY A 66 14.77 5.05 -7.79
CA GLY A 66 14.55 4.26 -6.59
C GLY A 66 15.21 2.90 -6.64
N HIS A 67 14.73 1.99 -5.80
CA HIS A 67 15.23 0.64 -5.75
C HIS A 67 14.21 -0.38 -6.27
N ARG A 68 14.72 -1.44 -6.89
CA ARG A 68 13.90 -2.49 -7.51
C ARG A 68 13.58 -3.63 -6.57
N GLY A 69 14.38 -3.83 -5.53
CA GLY A 69 14.21 -4.88 -4.54
C GLY A 69 13.26 -4.54 -3.40
N GLY A 70 13.13 -5.49 -2.46
CA GLY A 70 12.20 -5.38 -1.33
C GLY A 70 12.62 -4.41 -0.23
N CYS A 71 13.92 -4.17 -0.08
CA CYS A 71 14.48 -3.27 0.93
C CYS A 71 15.91 -2.87 0.57
N ILE A 72 16.34 -1.71 1.07
CA ILE A 72 17.72 -1.23 1.01
C ILE A 72 18.10 -0.58 2.34
N ASP A 73 19.38 -0.50 2.62
CA ASP A 73 19.91 0.43 3.63
C ASP A 73 19.73 1.87 3.12
N ASN A 74 19.23 2.77 3.98
CA ASN A 74 18.83 4.11 3.57
C ASN A 74 20.00 5.06 3.20
N TYR A 75 21.25 4.69 3.49
CA TYR A 75 22.43 5.51 3.22
C TYR A 75 23.39 4.90 2.22
N SER A 76 23.59 3.59 2.25
CA SER A 76 24.45 2.88 1.32
C SER A 76 23.71 2.37 0.08
N HIS A 77 22.37 2.33 0.13
CA HIS A 77 21.47 1.84 -0.92
C HIS A 77 21.68 0.37 -1.33
N PHE A 78 22.31 -0.42 -0.44
CA PHE A 78 22.51 -1.85 -0.68
C PHE A 78 21.29 -2.64 -0.22
N PHE A 79 20.86 -3.59 -1.06
CA PHE A 79 19.98 -4.66 -0.67
C PHE A 79 20.74 -5.64 0.24
N TYR A 80 20.14 -6.02 1.38
CA TYR A 80 20.81 -6.79 2.43
C TYR A 80 19.99 -7.97 2.95
N TRP A 81 18.88 -8.30 2.31
CA TRP A 81 17.95 -9.31 2.86
C TRP A 81 18.49 -10.73 2.82
N ASN A 82 18.95 -11.18 1.66
CA ASN A 82 19.47 -12.55 1.42
C ASN A 82 20.47 -12.52 0.27
N GLY A 83 21.32 -13.55 0.22
CA GLY A 83 22.39 -13.60 -0.76
C GLY A 83 23.48 -12.54 -0.53
N PRO A 84 24.39 -12.35 -1.50
CA PRO A 84 25.38 -11.30 -1.40
C PRO A 84 24.70 -9.93 -1.46
N ASN A 85 25.21 -8.99 -0.65
CA ASN A 85 24.77 -7.62 -0.73
C ASN A 85 25.01 -7.07 -2.14
N ARG A 86 24.00 -6.40 -2.70
CA ARG A 86 24.10 -5.76 -4.00
C ARG A 86 23.58 -4.34 -3.88
N HIS A 87 24.21 -3.43 -4.57
CA HIS A 87 23.71 -2.07 -4.68
C HIS A 87 22.39 -2.07 -5.48
N ASP A 88 21.43 -1.24 -5.12
CA ASP A 88 20.09 -1.23 -5.72
C ASP A 88 19.51 0.19 -5.71
N LEU A 89 20.21 1.12 -6.34
CA LEU A 89 19.70 2.46 -6.62
C LEU A 89 19.80 2.75 -8.12
N TRP A 90 18.67 3.15 -8.71
CA TRP A 90 18.51 3.26 -10.14
C TRP A 90 17.87 4.61 -10.52
N ARG A 91 18.33 5.18 -11.62
CA ARG A 91 17.62 6.21 -12.38
C ARG A 91 17.20 5.62 -13.72
N ASN A 92 15.91 5.44 -13.91
CA ASN A 92 15.39 4.70 -15.05
C ASN A 92 16.02 3.29 -15.09
N ASN A 93 16.79 2.97 -16.14
CA ASN A 93 17.47 1.69 -16.28
C ASN A 93 18.97 1.75 -15.97
N GLU A 94 19.47 2.89 -15.52
CA GLU A 94 20.88 3.08 -15.17
C GLU A 94 21.08 3.03 -13.64
N GLU A 95 22.06 2.26 -13.19
CA GLU A 95 22.46 2.24 -11.79
C GLU A 95 23.18 3.53 -11.44
N VAL A 96 22.81 4.15 -10.31
CA VAL A 96 23.37 5.42 -9.83
C VAL A 96 23.86 5.30 -8.41
N TRP A 97 24.94 6.00 -8.08
CA TRP A 97 25.61 5.92 -6.79
C TRP A 97 25.49 7.26 -6.07
N GLU A 98 24.83 7.26 -4.93
CA GLU A 98 24.65 8.44 -4.09
C GLU A 98 24.92 8.10 -2.59
N ASP A 99 25.98 7.36 -2.36
CA ASP A 99 26.36 6.85 -1.04
C ASP A 99 26.42 7.94 0.02
N GLY A 100 25.93 7.61 1.20
CA GLY A 100 25.86 8.54 2.34
C GLY A 100 24.69 9.51 2.30
N ARG A 101 23.94 9.57 1.20
CA ARG A 101 22.71 10.38 1.10
C ARG A 101 21.51 9.57 1.57
N TYR A 102 20.66 10.19 2.36
CA TYR A 102 19.48 9.53 2.91
C TYR A 102 18.42 9.29 1.83
N PHE A 103 18.06 8.05 1.57
CA PHE A 103 17.18 7.67 0.46
C PHE A 103 15.83 8.41 0.44
N PRO A 104 15.08 8.57 1.55
CA PRO A 104 13.85 9.36 1.55
C PRO A 104 14.05 10.84 1.14
N ASP A 105 15.22 11.44 1.42
CA ASP A 105 15.53 12.80 0.94
C ASP A 105 15.75 12.81 -0.58
N LEU A 106 16.36 11.76 -1.14
CA LEU A 106 16.51 11.58 -2.58
C LEU A 106 15.17 11.44 -3.30
N VAL A 107 14.26 10.64 -2.75
CA VAL A 107 12.88 10.48 -3.27
C VAL A 107 12.17 11.82 -3.34
N VAL A 108 12.21 12.61 -2.26
CA VAL A 108 11.59 13.94 -2.22
C VAL A 108 12.26 14.91 -3.18
N ARG A 109 13.59 14.87 -3.32
CA ARG A 109 14.32 15.68 -4.30
C ARG A 109 13.78 15.43 -5.72
N GLU A 110 13.67 14.17 -6.12
CA GLU A 110 13.18 13.81 -7.46
C GLU A 110 11.70 14.16 -7.64
N ALA A 111 10.87 13.94 -6.62
CA ALA A 111 9.46 14.33 -6.66
C ALA A 111 9.29 15.85 -6.87
N ARG A 112 10.05 16.66 -6.12
CA ARG A 112 10.00 18.14 -6.23
C ARG A 112 10.50 18.63 -7.58
N ARG A 113 11.57 18.02 -8.13
CA ARG A 113 12.07 18.30 -9.48
C ARG A 113 10.99 18.00 -10.51
N PHE A 114 10.46 16.78 -10.50
CA PHE A 114 9.46 16.30 -11.45
C PHE A 114 8.20 17.18 -11.46
N MET A 115 7.65 17.52 -10.29
CA MET A 115 6.50 18.42 -10.19
C MET A 115 6.79 19.80 -10.78
N ALA A 116 7.98 20.36 -10.53
CA ALA A 116 8.36 21.67 -11.08
C ALA A 116 8.50 21.65 -12.60
N GLU A 117 9.07 20.58 -13.16
CA GLU A 117 9.27 20.42 -14.61
C GLU A 117 7.96 20.12 -15.35
N ASN A 118 6.92 19.69 -14.63
CA ASN A 118 5.65 19.30 -15.21
C ASN A 118 4.46 20.14 -14.71
N ALA A 119 4.69 21.30 -14.09
CA ALA A 119 3.65 22.14 -13.49
C ALA A 119 2.57 22.60 -14.50
N GLU A 120 2.92 22.74 -15.78
CA GLU A 120 2.03 23.24 -16.84
C GLU A 120 1.29 22.11 -17.59
N ARG A 121 1.38 20.89 -17.14
CA ARG A 121 0.70 19.73 -17.76
C ARG A 121 0.28 18.70 -16.72
N PRO A 122 -0.72 17.84 -17.00
CA PRO A 122 -1.12 16.81 -16.06
C PRO A 122 0.01 15.80 -15.81
N PHE A 123 0.15 15.38 -14.55
CA PHE A 123 1.10 14.35 -14.15
C PHE A 123 0.50 13.36 -13.17
N PHE A 124 1.02 12.14 -13.19
CA PHE A 124 0.79 11.09 -12.22
C PHE A 124 2.11 10.74 -11.53
N LEU A 125 2.16 10.97 -10.23
CA LEU A 125 3.37 10.73 -9.43
C LEU A 125 3.06 9.68 -8.35
N TYR A 126 3.71 8.51 -8.45
CA TYR A 126 3.64 7.46 -7.46
C TYR A 126 4.89 7.48 -6.59
N LEU A 127 4.71 7.67 -5.28
CA LEU A 127 5.76 7.80 -4.29
C LEU A 127 5.72 6.64 -3.27
N PRO A 128 6.12 5.43 -3.64
CA PRO A 128 6.18 4.29 -2.72
C PRO A 128 7.41 4.43 -1.81
N PHE A 129 7.26 5.19 -0.72
CA PHE A 129 8.30 5.34 0.27
C PHE A 129 8.71 3.99 0.85
N ASN A 130 10.01 3.77 1.01
CA ASN A 130 10.54 2.55 1.65
C ASN A 130 10.44 2.60 3.19
N ILE A 131 10.21 3.74 3.77
CA ILE A 131 9.98 3.91 5.22
C ILE A 131 8.46 3.98 5.50
N PRO A 132 8.00 3.46 6.65
CA PRO A 132 8.72 3.03 7.85
C PRO A 132 9.16 1.55 7.85
N HIS A 133 9.40 0.91 6.70
CA HIS A 133 10.04 -0.40 6.65
C HIS A 133 11.48 -0.33 7.22
N TYR A 134 11.98 -1.44 7.79
CA TYR A 134 13.37 -1.47 8.26
C TYR A 134 14.38 -1.29 7.10
N PRO A 135 15.62 -0.82 7.40
CA PRO A 135 16.19 -0.54 8.73
C PRO A 135 15.56 0.72 9.37
N LEU A 136 15.46 0.70 10.71
CA LEU A 136 14.81 1.78 11.46
C LEU A 136 15.72 3.02 11.57
N GLN A 137 16.04 3.63 10.44
CA GLN A 137 16.99 4.74 10.29
C GLN A 137 16.26 6.08 10.16
N GLY A 138 15.55 6.50 11.21
CA GLY A 138 14.92 7.81 11.28
C GLY A 138 15.94 8.95 11.43
N LYS A 139 15.57 10.19 11.06
CA LYS A 139 16.43 11.38 11.20
C LYS A 139 16.81 11.63 12.67
N ALA A 140 18.05 12.10 12.88
CA ALA A 140 18.62 12.31 14.21
C ALA A 140 17.78 13.25 15.09
N LYS A 141 17.12 14.28 14.52
CA LYS A 141 16.25 15.19 15.28
C LYS A 141 15.05 14.46 15.89
N TYR A 142 14.46 13.51 15.18
CA TYR A 142 13.34 12.72 15.67
C TYR A 142 13.79 11.62 16.64
N ARG A 143 14.96 11.01 16.44
CA ARG A 143 15.53 10.09 17.44
C ARG A 143 15.72 10.78 18.80
N ARG A 144 16.19 12.03 18.82
CA ARG A 144 16.28 12.83 20.06
C ARG A 144 14.89 13.14 20.64
N MET A 145 13.88 13.39 19.80
CA MET A 145 12.52 13.66 20.27
C MET A 145 11.91 12.46 21.02
N TYR A 146 12.29 11.25 20.65
CA TYR A 146 11.75 10.01 21.18
C TYR A 146 12.74 9.23 22.07
N GLU A 147 13.83 9.85 22.53
CA GLU A 147 14.85 9.18 23.35
C GLU A 147 14.33 8.64 24.70
N GLY A 148 13.17 9.14 25.16
CA GLY A 148 12.49 8.65 26.36
C GLY A 148 11.65 7.40 26.17
N LEU A 149 11.53 6.88 24.94
CA LEU A 149 10.85 5.63 24.64
C LEU A 149 11.85 4.47 24.54
N ASP A 150 11.44 3.28 24.97
CA ASP A 150 12.25 2.08 24.82
C ASP A 150 12.39 1.68 23.33
N ALA A 151 13.54 1.09 22.97
CA ALA A 151 13.77 0.47 21.67
C ALA A 151 12.91 -0.82 21.54
N PRO A 152 12.39 -1.14 20.35
CA PRO A 152 12.52 -0.43 19.06
C PRO A 152 11.45 0.65 18.82
N ARG A 153 10.63 0.98 19.82
CA ARG A 153 9.55 1.96 19.69
C ARG A 153 10.08 3.36 19.39
N SER A 154 11.16 3.76 20.02
CA SER A 154 11.81 5.06 19.79
C SER A 154 12.29 5.24 18.36
N GLU A 155 12.95 4.21 17.80
CA GLU A 155 13.48 4.22 16.44
C GLU A 155 12.35 4.23 15.41
N TYR A 156 11.30 3.42 15.64
CA TYR A 156 10.14 3.38 14.77
C TYR A 156 9.36 4.70 14.77
N ALA A 157 9.14 5.31 15.94
CA ALA A 157 8.49 6.60 16.07
C ALA A 157 9.27 7.70 15.33
N ALA A 158 10.61 7.69 15.46
CA ALA A 158 11.49 8.61 14.74
C ALA A 158 11.38 8.42 13.21
N LEU A 159 11.24 7.17 12.76
CA LEU A 159 11.11 6.86 11.34
C LEU A 159 9.75 7.31 10.78
N VAL A 160 8.66 7.12 11.52
CA VAL A 160 7.32 7.60 11.15
C VAL A 160 7.29 9.13 11.08
N SER A 161 7.87 9.83 12.06
CA SER A 161 7.98 11.30 12.02
C SER A 161 8.88 11.80 10.88
N THR A 162 9.87 10.99 10.48
CA THR A 162 10.67 11.29 9.29
C THR A 162 9.81 11.16 8.02
N LEU A 163 8.98 10.14 7.92
CA LEU A 163 8.05 9.96 6.79
C LEU A 163 7.07 11.13 6.71
N ASP A 164 6.47 11.51 7.83
CA ASP A 164 5.54 12.64 7.91
C ASP A 164 6.18 13.95 7.39
N GLU A 165 7.42 14.24 7.81
CA GLU A 165 8.18 15.37 7.27
C GLU A 165 8.34 15.28 5.75
N LYS A 166 8.66 14.09 5.22
CA LYS A 166 8.85 13.90 3.77
C LYS A 166 7.55 14.06 2.98
N VAL A 167 6.45 13.58 3.51
CA VAL A 167 5.11 13.82 2.94
C VAL A 167 4.79 15.32 2.96
N GLY A 168 5.04 16.01 4.08
CA GLY A 168 4.87 17.45 4.20
C GLY A 168 5.69 18.25 3.18
N GLU A 169 6.95 17.84 2.89
CA GLU A 169 7.77 18.48 1.87
C GLU A 169 7.21 18.30 0.44
N VAL A 170 6.58 17.15 0.15
CA VAL A 170 5.92 16.89 -1.14
C VAL A 170 4.65 17.72 -1.28
N VAL A 171 3.77 17.69 -0.26
CA VAL A 171 2.52 18.47 -0.24
C VAL A 171 2.83 19.97 -0.34
N GLY A 172 3.79 20.47 0.46
CA GLY A 172 4.22 21.87 0.40
C GLY A 172 4.78 22.28 -0.97
N LYS A 173 5.32 21.32 -1.76
CA LYS A 173 5.74 21.60 -3.13
C LYS A 173 4.56 21.75 -4.08
N VAL A 174 3.49 20.98 -3.91
CA VAL A 174 2.22 21.16 -4.65
C VAL A 174 1.65 22.55 -4.38
N ASP A 175 1.60 22.96 -3.09
CA ASP A 175 1.13 24.28 -2.69
C ASP A 175 1.98 25.41 -3.29
N GLN A 176 3.32 25.28 -3.22
CA GLN A 176 4.27 26.25 -3.77
C GLN A 176 4.10 26.46 -5.28
N LEU A 177 3.67 25.43 -6.00
CA LEU A 177 3.44 25.48 -7.44
C LEU A 177 2.03 25.98 -7.79
N GLY A 178 1.15 26.22 -6.81
CA GLY A 178 -0.22 26.62 -7.02
C GLY A 178 -1.12 25.52 -7.59
N LEU A 179 -0.74 24.24 -7.40
CA LEU A 179 -1.43 23.09 -7.99
C LEU A 179 -2.41 22.41 -7.04
N ARG A 180 -2.64 22.96 -5.83
CA ARG A 180 -3.37 22.30 -4.77
C ARG A 180 -4.81 21.97 -5.14
N GLU A 181 -5.50 22.87 -5.81
CA GLU A 181 -6.92 22.74 -6.20
C GLU A 181 -7.13 21.68 -7.30
N ASP A 182 -6.10 21.43 -8.11
CA ASP A 182 -6.15 20.53 -9.27
C ASP A 182 -5.40 19.21 -9.00
N THR A 183 -4.98 18.96 -7.75
CA THR A 183 -4.19 17.77 -7.41
C THR A 183 -4.91 16.90 -6.41
N LEU A 184 -5.30 15.67 -6.83
CA LEU A 184 -5.70 14.61 -5.92
C LEU A 184 -4.45 14.08 -5.21
N ILE A 185 -4.40 14.21 -3.89
CA ILE A 185 -3.35 13.63 -3.05
C ILE A 185 -3.96 12.44 -2.30
N VAL A 186 -3.32 11.28 -2.42
CA VAL A 186 -3.70 10.05 -1.70
C VAL A 186 -2.50 9.56 -0.90
N PHE A 187 -2.69 9.37 0.40
CA PHE A 187 -1.74 8.72 1.29
C PHE A 187 -2.35 7.45 1.85
N ILE A 188 -1.68 6.32 1.66
CA ILE A 188 -2.10 5.01 2.19
C ILE A 188 -0.89 4.24 2.70
N SER A 189 -1.12 3.33 3.66
CA SER A 189 -0.17 2.26 3.98
C SER A 189 -0.53 1.00 3.19
N ASP A 190 0.46 0.12 2.96
CA ASP A 190 0.26 -1.16 2.27
C ASP A 190 -0.31 -2.25 3.19
N HIS A 191 0.12 -2.29 4.45
CA HIS A 191 -0.32 -3.25 5.48
C HIS A 191 0.09 -2.78 6.89
N GLY A 192 -0.27 -3.54 7.91
CA GLY A 192 0.09 -3.26 9.31
C GLY A 192 1.60 -3.31 9.58
N HIS A 193 1.99 -2.84 10.75
CA HIS A 193 3.39 -2.77 11.18
C HIS A 193 4.06 -4.15 11.23
N SER A 194 5.40 -4.17 11.04
CA SER A 194 6.19 -5.41 11.11
C SER A 194 6.56 -5.75 12.56
N THR A 195 6.48 -7.03 12.89
CA THR A 195 6.97 -7.62 14.15
C THR A 195 8.13 -8.59 13.91
N GLU A 196 8.78 -8.50 12.75
CA GLU A 196 9.88 -9.38 12.37
C GLU A 196 11.10 -9.19 13.28
N VAL A 197 11.90 -10.24 13.46
CA VAL A 197 13.14 -10.21 14.26
C VAL A 197 14.09 -9.09 13.80
N ARG A 198 14.11 -8.79 12.51
CA ARG A 198 14.91 -7.69 11.92
C ARG A 198 14.49 -6.30 12.35
N THR A 199 13.29 -6.17 12.90
CA THR A 199 12.80 -4.94 13.53
C THR A 199 12.90 -5.00 15.06
N HIS A 200 13.69 -5.95 15.58
CA HIS A 200 13.78 -6.21 17.01
C HIS A 200 12.41 -6.47 17.67
N GLY A 201 11.49 -7.14 16.93
CA GLY A 201 10.13 -7.42 17.38
C GLY A 201 9.12 -6.31 17.07
N GLY A 202 9.52 -5.26 16.33
CA GLY A 202 8.54 -4.26 15.88
C GLY A 202 8.86 -2.84 16.34
N GLY A 203 8.03 -2.19 17.06
CA GLY A 203 8.05 -0.75 17.39
C GLY A 203 6.81 -0.05 16.86
N GLY A 204 6.12 -0.66 15.87
CA GLY A 204 4.80 -0.23 15.43
C GLY A 204 3.70 -0.62 16.41
N TYR A 205 2.54 -0.01 16.27
CA TYR A 205 1.38 -0.26 17.11
C TYR A 205 0.10 -0.02 16.30
N ALA A 206 -0.76 -1.02 16.24
CA ALA A 206 -2.02 -0.97 15.53
C ALA A 206 -3.22 -0.57 16.43
N GLY A 207 -2.95 0.09 17.55
CA GLY A 207 -3.96 0.32 18.56
C GLY A 207 -4.40 -1.03 19.19
N ASP A 208 -5.68 -1.17 19.43
CA ASP A 208 -6.24 -2.40 20.02
C ASP A 208 -6.51 -3.51 18.99
N TYR A 209 -6.30 -3.24 17.70
CA TYR A 209 -6.53 -4.22 16.64
C TYR A 209 -5.56 -5.40 16.73
N ARG A 210 -6.08 -6.62 16.63
CA ARG A 210 -5.30 -7.86 16.63
C ARG A 210 -4.42 -7.93 15.37
N GLY A 211 -3.19 -8.44 15.53
CA GLY A 211 -2.30 -8.76 14.41
C GLY A 211 -1.43 -7.61 13.92
N SER A 212 -0.71 -7.88 12.86
CA SER A 212 0.35 -7.04 12.28
C SER A 212 0.61 -7.48 10.84
N LYS A 213 1.69 -7.01 10.21
CA LYS A 213 2.18 -7.50 8.92
C LYS A 213 2.18 -9.04 8.87
N PHE A 214 1.81 -9.63 7.75
CA PHE A 214 1.61 -11.06 7.49
C PHE A 214 0.37 -11.69 8.12
N SER A 215 -0.43 -10.98 8.85
CA SER A 215 -1.70 -11.49 9.37
C SER A 215 -2.90 -10.89 8.64
N LEU A 216 -4.02 -11.63 8.64
CA LEU A 216 -5.28 -11.18 8.07
C LEU A 216 -6.26 -10.66 9.13
N TRP A 217 -5.75 -10.39 10.34
CA TRP A 217 -6.47 -9.66 11.40
C TRP A 217 -6.54 -8.16 11.08
N GLU A 218 -7.45 -7.43 11.73
CA GLU A 218 -7.61 -5.99 11.50
C GLU A 218 -6.32 -5.21 11.67
N GLY A 219 -5.43 -5.55 12.62
CA GLY A 219 -4.14 -4.89 12.79
C GLY A 219 -3.14 -5.12 11.65
N GLY A 220 -3.39 -6.11 10.79
CA GLY A 220 -2.63 -6.34 9.56
C GLY A 220 -3.27 -5.70 8.32
N LEU A 221 -4.59 -5.53 8.31
CA LEU A 221 -5.37 -5.11 7.14
C LEU A 221 -5.90 -3.68 7.23
N ARG A 222 -6.34 -3.23 8.41
CA ARG A 222 -6.91 -1.91 8.62
C ARG A 222 -5.79 -0.89 8.80
N VAL A 223 -5.51 -0.15 7.73
CA VAL A 223 -4.39 0.77 7.64
C VAL A 223 -4.86 2.20 7.40
N PRO A 224 -4.04 3.23 7.73
CA PRO A 224 -4.36 4.61 7.43
C PRO A 224 -4.55 4.84 5.93
N ALA A 225 -5.60 5.60 5.60
CA ALA A 225 -5.86 6.10 4.26
C ALA A 225 -6.37 7.54 4.35
N VAL A 226 -5.77 8.45 3.60
CA VAL A 226 -6.16 9.86 3.54
C VAL A 226 -6.22 10.29 2.09
N ALA A 227 -7.29 11.00 1.72
CA ALA A 227 -7.43 11.59 0.39
C ALA A 227 -7.76 13.07 0.51
N SER A 228 -7.24 13.88 -0.40
CA SER A 228 -7.53 15.30 -0.44
C SER A 228 -7.55 15.81 -1.88
N LEU A 229 -8.64 16.47 -2.23
CA LEU A 229 -8.82 17.23 -3.47
C LEU A 229 -9.79 18.37 -3.14
N PRO A 230 -9.28 19.59 -2.87
CA PRO A 230 -10.12 20.73 -2.49
C PRO A 230 -11.24 20.98 -3.49
N GLY A 231 -12.41 21.39 -2.99
CA GLY A 231 -13.58 21.63 -3.84
C GLY A 231 -14.30 20.38 -4.36
N VAL A 232 -13.70 19.17 -4.23
CA VAL A 232 -14.29 17.89 -4.68
C VAL A 232 -14.51 16.94 -3.52
N ILE A 233 -13.53 16.82 -2.63
CA ILE A 233 -13.59 16.00 -1.42
C ILE A 233 -13.79 16.95 -0.23
N PRO A 234 -14.85 16.77 0.58
CA PRO A 234 -15.05 17.55 1.79
C PRO A 234 -13.87 17.47 2.76
N GLU A 235 -13.54 18.58 3.39
CA GLU A 235 -12.43 18.67 4.34
C GLU A 235 -12.83 18.18 5.74
N ASN A 236 -11.88 17.64 6.49
CA ASN A 236 -12.02 17.22 7.88
C ASN A 236 -13.12 16.17 8.11
N GLU A 237 -13.38 15.34 7.10
CA GLU A 237 -14.35 14.27 7.15
C GLU A 237 -13.70 12.91 7.35
N VAL A 238 -14.39 12.03 8.05
CA VAL A 238 -14.02 10.61 8.21
C VAL A 238 -15.02 9.75 7.46
N ARG A 239 -14.55 8.67 6.86
CA ARG A 239 -15.36 7.68 6.15
C ARG A 239 -15.16 6.31 6.78
N ASP A 240 -16.27 5.66 7.15
CA ASP A 240 -16.26 4.34 7.78
C ASP A 240 -16.52 3.20 6.78
N GLN A 241 -16.84 3.53 5.54
CA GLN A 241 -17.05 2.54 4.49
C GLN A 241 -15.76 1.76 4.20
N ALA A 242 -15.86 0.44 4.30
CA ALA A 242 -14.73 -0.43 4.06
C ALA A 242 -14.33 -0.41 2.58
N CYS A 243 -13.04 -0.17 2.32
CA CYS A 243 -12.45 -0.10 0.99
C CYS A 243 -11.14 -0.89 0.91
N MET A 244 -10.64 -1.08 -0.30
CA MET A 244 -9.39 -1.80 -0.56
C MET A 244 -8.46 -0.97 -1.44
N SER A 245 -7.15 -1.21 -1.37
CA SER A 245 -6.17 -0.46 -2.17
C SER A 245 -6.39 -0.57 -3.69
N MET A 246 -6.98 -1.65 -4.17
CA MET A 246 -7.31 -1.82 -5.60
C MET A 246 -8.42 -0.89 -6.10
N ASP A 247 -9.17 -0.27 -5.20
CA ASP A 247 -10.26 0.66 -5.52
C ASP A 247 -9.74 2.01 -6.06
N TRP A 248 -8.49 2.34 -5.82
CA TRP A 248 -7.91 3.59 -6.27
C TRP A 248 -7.78 3.70 -7.79
N LEU A 249 -7.52 2.60 -8.51
CA LEU A 249 -7.42 2.66 -9.97
C LEU A 249 -8.74 3.16 -10.61
N PRO A 250 -9.90 2.52 -10.38
CA PRO A 250 -11.16 3.03 -10.91
C PRO A 250 -11.58 4.38 -10.31
N THR A 251 -11.17 4.71 -9.09
CA THR A 251 -11.42 6.02 -8.48
C THR A 251 -10.68 7.13 -9.22
N ILE A 252 -9.39 6.94 -9.49
CA ILE A 252 -8.58 7.90 -10.24
C ILE A 252 -9.14 8.04 -11.67
N ALA A 253 -9.49 6.93 -12.33
CA ALA A 253 -10.12 6.98 -13.66
C ALA A 253 -11.39 7.84 -13.66
N GLU A 254 -12.30 7.65 -12.68
CA GLU A 254 -13.53 8.43 -12.58
C GLU A 254 -13.27 9.92 -12.32
N LEU A 255 -12.33 10.25 -11.44
CA LEU A 255 -12.04 11.64 -11.07
C LEU A 255 -11.27 12.40 -12.16
N THR A 256 -10.51 11.70 -13.00
CA THR A 256 -9.70 12.30 -14.07
C THR A 256 -10.32 12.18 -15.46
N GLY A 257 -11.34 11.35 -15.62
CA GLY A 257 -11.92 11.02 -16.93
C GLY A 257 -11.05 10.06 -17.75
N ALA A 258 -10.04 9.43 -17.17
CA ALA A 258 -9.22 8.42 -17.85
C ALA A 258 -10.04 7.18 -18.18
N THR A 259 -9.76 6.59 -19.34
CA THR A 259 -10.43 5.36 -19.78
C THR A 259 -9.94 4.16 -18.97
N LEU A 260 -10.86 3.43 -18.37
CA LEU A 260 -10.52 2.19 -17.64
C LEU A 260 -9.93 1.14 -18.59
N PRO A 261 -8.97 0.34 -18.10
CA PRO A 261 -8.47 -0.81 -18.87
C PRO A 261 -9.61 -1.75 -19.29
N ALA A 262 -9.54 -2.29 -20.53
CA ALA A 262 -10.51 -3.24 -21.05
C ALA A 262 -10.41 -4.65 -20.41
N ARG A 263 -9.91 -4.73 -19.21
CA ARG A 263 -9.78 -5.95 -18.41
C ARG A 263 -10.73 -5.90 -17.23
N ARG A 264 -11.12 -7.08 -16.74
CA ARG A 264 -11.90 -7.19 -15.51
C ARG A 264 -11.11 -6.59 -14.33
N LEU A 265 -11.66 -5.57 -13.70
CA LEU A 265 -11.19 -5.01 -12.45
C LEU A 265 -11.92 -5.66 -11.27
N ASP A 266 -11.24 -5.80 -10.15
CA ASP A 266 -11.83 -6.18 -8.86
C ASP A 266 -12.11 -4.94 -8.01
N GLY A 267 -11.36 -3.86 -8.23
CA GLY A 267 -11.55 -2.55 -7.62
C GLY A 267 -12.86 -1.89 -8.05
N ARG A 268 -13.42 -1.07 -7.18
CA ARG A 268 -14.61 -0.23 -7.44
C ARG A 268 -14.32 1.20 -7.04
N SER A 269 -14.87 2.16 -7.77
CA SER A 269 -14.60 3.57 -7.48
C SER A 269 -15.03 3.98 -6.06
N LEU A 270 -14.16 4.70 -5.38
CA LEU A 270 -14.41 5.35 -4.10
C LEU A 270 -14.95 6.77 -4.26
N ALA A 271 -15.07 7.30 -5.48
CA ALA A 271 -15.48 8.69 -5.70
C ALA A 271 -16.81 9.04 -5.01
N PRO A 272 -17.85 8.19 -4.97
CA PRO A 272 -19.05 8.47 -4.20
C PRO A 272 -18.78 8.57 -2.68
N VAL A 273 -18.00 7.63 -2.12
CA VAL A 273 -17.65 7.61 -0.69
C VAL A 273 -16.78 8.81 -0.31
N LEU A 274 -15.83 9.20 -1.16
CA LEU A 274 -14.99 10.39 -0.91
C LEU A 274 -15.81 11.69 -0.88
N LYS A 275 -16.89 11.76 -1.64
CA LYS A 275 -17.75 12.95 -1.74
C LYS A 275 -18.84 13.02 -0.67
N SER A 276 -19.30 11.89 -0.13
CA SER A 276 -20.40 11.82 0.84
C SER A 276 -20.26 10.63 1.77
N ASP A 277 -20.58 10.82 3.05
CA ASP A 277 -20.65 9.75 4.05
C ASP A 277 -21.93 8.91 3.94
N ASP A 278 -22.98 9.45 3.29
CA ASP A 278 -24.19 8.70 2.97
C ASP A 278 -24.02 7.69 1.83
N ALA A 279 -22.89 7.74 1.11
CA ALA A 279 -22.64 6.80 0.02
C ALA A 279 -22.48 5.37 0.57
N PRO A 280 -23.06 4.36 -0.10
CA PRO A 280 -22.87 2.97 0.32
C PRO A 280 -21.40 2.55 0.15
N ALA A 281 -20.98 1.56 0.94
CA ALA A 281 -19.68 0.92 0.74
C ALA A 281 -19.55 0.40 -0.72
N PRO A 282 -18.36 0.48 -1.33
CA PRO A 282 -18.18 0.09 -2.72
C PRO A 282 -18.45 -1.40 -2.95
N ARG A 283 -18.40 -2.20 -1.89
CA ARG A 283 -18.71 -3.63 -1.90
C ARG A 283 -19.14 -4.12 -0.52
N ASP A 284 -19.92 -5.20 -0.52
CA ASP A 284 -20.32 -5.87 0.72
C ASP A 284 -19.27 -6.91 1.14
N VAL A 285 -18.69 -7.63 0.15
CA VAL A 285 -17.80 -8.77 0.42
C VAL A 285 -16.36 -8.43 0.02
N MET A 286 -15.43 -8.72 0.92
CA MET A 286 -13.99 -8.60 0.73
C MET A 286 -13.29 -9.91 1.04
N HIS A 287 -12.22 -10.19 0.29
CA HIS A 287 -11.44 -11.42 0.43
C HIS A 287 -9.95 -11.12 0.52
N TRP A 288 -9.25 -11.94 1.30
CA TRP A 288 -7.80 -11.93 1.42
C TRP A 288 -7.29 -13.37 1.48
N GLN A 289 -6.14 -13.62 0.88
CA GLN A 289 -5.45 -14.88 0.97
C GLN A 289 -3.95 -14.67 0.94
N GLN A 290 -3.24 -15.36 1.83
CA GLN A 290 -1.79 -15.40 1.87
C GLN A 290 -1.33 -16.79 2.31
N GLY A 291 -0.80 -17.59 1.38
CA GLY A 291 -0.47 -18.98 1.65
C GLY A 291 -1.69 -19.79 2.12
N MET A 292 -1.56 -20.38 3.30
CA MET A 292 -2.62 -21.22 3.89
C MET A 292 -3.68 -20.40 4.67
N GLN A 293 -3.40 -19.16 5.01
CA GLN A 293 -4.37 -18.29 5.68
C GLN A 293 -5.24 -17.56 4.68
N TRP A 294 -6.50 -17.41 5.03
CA TRP A 294 -7.43 -16.59 4.26
C TRP A 294 -8.46 -15.91 5.16
N ALA A 295 -9.07 -14.86 4.66
CA ALA A 295 -10.18 -14.18 5.32
C ALA A 295 -11.24 -13.77 4.31
N ALA A 296 -12.49 -13.81 4.76
CA ALA A 296 -13.63 -13.23 4.08
C ALA A 296 -14.39 -12.32 5.04
N ARG A 297 -14.78 -11.14 4.55
CA ARG A 297 -15.63 -10.20 5.27
C ARG A 297 -16.87 -9.92 4.43
N ASP A 298 -18.05 -9.97 5.05
CA ASP A 298 -19.33 -9.61 4.46
C ASP A 298 -20.08 -8.73 5.46
N GLY A 299 -20.19 -7.45 5.14
CA GLY A 299 -20.61 -6.43 6.08
C GLY A 299 -19.69 -6.38 7.31
N ASP A 300 -20.26 -6.60 8.49
CA ASP A 300 -19.52 -6.64 9.76
C ASP A 300 -19.00 -8.03 10.13
N TRP A 301 -19.47 -9.08 9.47
CA TRP A 301 -19.02 -10.43 9.72
C TRP A 301 -17.69 -10.72 9.03
N LYS A 302 -16.69 -11.15 9.80
CA LYS A 302 -15.38 -11.52 9.28
C LYS A 302 -14.95 -12.89 9.78
N LEU A 303 -14.63 -13.78 8.85
CA LEU A 303 -14.07 -15.10 9.11
C LEU A 303 -12.59 -15.10 8.73
N VAL A 304 -11.73 -15.45 9.66
CA VAL A 304 -10.30 -15.69 9.43
C VAL A 304 -10.02 -17.17 9.62
N VAL A 305 -9.39 -17.79 8.63
CA VAL A 305 -9.02 -19.22 8.66
C VAL A 305 -7.52 -19.37 8.61
N ASN A 306 -6.96 -20.20 9.48
CA ASN A 306 -5.53 -20.41 9.68
C ASN A 306 -4.78 -19.09 9.94
N GLY A 307 -5.39 -18.14 10.65
CA GLY A 307 -4.81 -16.83 10.95
C GLY A 307 -3.47 -16.94 11.67
N VAL A 308 -2.49 -16.14 11.25
CA VAL A 308 -1.18 -16.09 11.91
C VAL A 308 -1.35 -15.67 13.38
N GLY A 309 -0.75 -16.44 14.30
CA GLY A 309 -0.87 -16.19 15.74
C GLY A 309 -2.20 -16.65 16.37
N ALA A 310 -3.06 -17.37 15.61
CA ALA A 310 -4.21 -18.04 16.18
C ALA A 310 -3.78 -19.27 16.99
N ALA A 311 -4.51 -19.57 18.05
CA ALA A 311 -4.35 -20.83 18.80
C ALA A 311 -4.84 -22.02 17.95
N ASP A 312 -4.41 -23.24 18.28
CA ASP A 312 -4.75 -24.45 17.50
C ASP A 312 -6.26 -24.73 17.45
N ASP A 313 -7.00 -24.32 18.47
CA ASP A 313 -8.44 -24.43 18.54
C ASP A 313 -9.19 -23.22 17.92
N GLU A 314 -8.44 -22.23 17.41
CA GLU A 314 -8.93 -21.02 16.74
C GLU A 314 -8.66 -21.02 15.22
N LYS A 315 -8.48 -22.19 14.58
CA LYS A 315 -8.23 -22.26 13.14
C LYS A 315 -9.32 -21.63 12.28
N GLU A 316 -10.52 -21.58 12.80
CA GLU A 316 -11.64 -20.80 12.28
C GLU A 316 -12.04 -19.78 13.32
N PHE A 317 -11.89 -18.51 12.99
CA PHE A 317 -12.20 -17.40 13.89
C PHE A 317 -13.21 -16.47 13.22
N LEU A 318 -14.41 -16.41 13.80
CA LEU A 318 -15.48 -15.51 13.34
C LEU A 318 -15.61 -14.33 14.31
N SER A 319 -15.62 -13.13 13.74
CA SER A 319 -15.89 -11.88 14.47
C SER A 319 -17.10 -11.15 13.89
N ASP A 320 -17.84 -10.47 14.76
CA ASP A 320 -18.74 -9.37 14.41
C ASP A 320 -18.00 -8.05 14.68
N LEU A 321 -17.48 -7.43 13.63
CA LEU A 321 -16.63 -6.22 13.74
C LEU A 321 -17.40 -5.00 14.26
N SER A 322 -18.73 -4.99 14.20
CA SER A 322 -19.53 -3.92 14.79
C SER A 322 -19.52 -3.95 16.33
N ARG A 323 -19.21 -5.12 16.92
CA ARG A 323 -19.18 -5.34 18.37
C ARG A 323 -17.77 -5.60 18.88
N ASP A 324 -16.94 -6.23 18.09
CA ASP A 324 -15.56 -6.60 18.41
C ASP A 324 -14.63 -6.35 17.22
N ALA A 325 -14.38 -5.09 16.92
CA ALA A 325 -13.42 -4.70 15.89
C ALA A 325 -11.97 -5.12 16.21
N THR A 326 -11.71 -5.55 17.44
CA THR A 326 -10.39 -5.98 17.93
C THR A 326 -10.13 -7.47 17.77
N GLU A 327 -11.14 -8.23 17.33
CA GLU A 327 -11.08 -9.68 17.07
C GLU A 327 -10.56 -10.49 18.27
N ARG A 328 -11.10 -10.23 19.45
CA ARG A 328 -10.71 -10.90 20.71
C ARG A 328 -11.58 -12.10 21.03
N LYS A 329 -12.85 -12.08 20.61
CA LYS A 329 -13.81 -13.15 20.90
C LYS A 329 -14.15 -13.94 19.64
N ASN A 330 -13.80 -15.22 19.63
CA ASN A 330 -14.23 -16.13 18.57
C ASN A 330 -15.68 -16.59 18.81
N ILE A 331 -16.57 -16.22 17.90
CA ILE A 331 -17.99 -16.59 17.94
C ILE A 331 -18.38 -17.64 16.87
N ALA A 332 -17.41 -18.30 16.26
CA ALA A 332 -17.66 -19.29 15.20
C ALA A 332 -18.58 -20.44 15.64
N ARG A 333 -18.47 -20.89 16.90
CA ARG A 333 -19.35 -21.97 17.46
C ARG A 333 -20.77 -21.50 17.71
N GLU A 334 -20.96 -20.20 17.96
CA GLU A 334 -22.27 -19.59 18.21
C GLU A 334 -23.01 -19.32 16.88
N HIS A 335 -22.28 -19.18 15.75
CA HIS A 335 -22.81 -18.79 14.43
C HIS A 335 -22.29 -19.68 13.30
N PRO A 336 -22.55 -21.01 13.30
CA PRO A 336 -22.06 -21.94 12.28
C PRO A 336 -22.60 -21.61 10.86
N GLU A 337 -23.79 -21.03 10.76
CA GLU A 337 -24.36 -20.56 9.50
C GLU A 337 -23.58 -19.41 8.86
N ALA A 338 -23.07 -18.46 9.67
CA ALA A 338 -22.23 -17.36 9.19
C ALA A 338 -20.86 -17.89 8.73
N VAL A 339 -20.28 -18.85 9.45
CA VAL A 339 -19.05 -19.53 9.05
C VAL A 339 -19.23 -20.23 7.70
N ALA A 340 -20.29 -21.02 7.53
CA ALA A 340 -20.59 -21.74 6.28
C ALA A 340 -20.80 -20.77 5.11
N ARG A 341 -21.52 -19.67 5.32
CA ARG A 341 -21.76 -18.63 4.31
C ARG A 341 -20.46 -17.96 3.87
N LEU A 342 -19.65 -17.46 4.80
CA LEU A 342 -18.39 -16.78 4.49
C LEU A 342 -17.37 -17.71 3.82
N ARG A 343 -17.35 -18.99 4.22
CA ARG A 343 -16.55 -20.02 3.57
C ARG A 343 -16.97 -20.20 2.12
N GLY A 344 -18.28 -20.40 1.86
CA GLY A 344 -18.79 -20.54 0.50
C GLY A 344 -18.49 -19.32 -0.40
N LEU A 345 -18.58 -18.09 0.16
CA LEU A 345 -18.20 -16.87 -0.55
C LEU A 345 -16.71 -16.86 -0.88
N HIS A 346 -15.84 -17.28 0.06
CA HIS A 346 -14.40 -17.33 -0.19
C HIS A 346 -14.01 -18.41 -1.20
N GLU A 347 -14.62 -19.60 -1.13
CA GLU A 347 -14.37 -20.68 -2.08
C GLU A 347 -14.76 -20.27 -3.50
N GLY A 348 -15.93 -19.65 -3.67
CA GLY A 348 -16.34 -19.07 -4.97
C GLY A 348 -15.38 -18.00 -5.49
N TRP A 349 -14.92 -17.09 -4.63
CA TRP A 349 -13.92 -16.09 -4.99
C TRP A 349 -12.57 -16.73 -5.35
N ALA A 350 -12.13 -17.74 -4.59
CA ALA A 350 -10.84 -18.40 -4.81
C ALA A 350 -10.78 -19.12 -6.16
N GLU A 351 -11.88 -19.65 -6.67
CA GLU A 351 -11.97 -20.18 -8.04
C GLU A 351 -12.01 -19.04 -9.08
N ASP A 352 -12.77 -17.98 -8.82
CA ASP A 352 -12.92 -16.84 -9.72
C ASP A 352 -11.60 -16.08 -9.96
N VAL A 353 -10.77 -15.87 -8.94
CA VAL A 353 -9.50 -15.13 -9.08
C VAL A 353 -8.41 -15.90 -9.82
N LYS A 354 -8.56 -17.20 -10.03
CA LYS A 354 -7.64 -18.01 -10.86
C LYS A 354 -7.88 -17.78 -12.35
N VAL A 355 -9.06 -17.29 -12.72
CA VAL A 355 -9.39 -16.94 -14.10
C VAL A 355 -8.84 -15.55 -14.40
N GLN A 356 -7.89 -15.47 -15.35
CA GLN A 356 -7.24 -14.22 -15.76
C GLN A 356 -8.12 -13.32 -16.62
#